data_1e1632cbd40fc7c49dfa54c00cc1adee
#
_entry.id   1e1632cbd40fc7c49dfa54c00cc1adee
#
_cell.length_a   1.000
_cell.length_b   1.000
_cell.length_c   1.000
_cell.angle_alpha   90.00
_cell.angle_beta   90.00
_cell.angle_gamma   90.00
#
_symmetry.space_group_name_H-M   'P 1'
#
loop_
_entity.id
_entity.type
_entity.pdbx_description
1 polymer ?
#
loop_
_entity_poly.entity_id
_entity_poly.type
_entity_poly.pdbx_seq_one_letter_code
_entity_poly.pdbx_strand_id
1 'polypeptide(L)'
;SQAVSLPRGGSHGIPAHEVHTADACQDAATLAVSLPDGHIALPVFTSAEAMNRWRSDVRPVPVSPERAAQVACLSTDQLWVLDPGSRDLRLPRPAVVALAGGEEWVPSWRNEPVQAEVRAQLEGVDGVTGVAFGPGEDAELRVFIRIDAAGGRADVARSLEGCQHVMVNPAWGDLIDTVELCPLPA
;
A
#
# COMPACT_ATOMS: atom_id res chain seq x y z
N SER A 1 -19.41 6.58 3.35
CA SER A 1 -19.47 5.17 3.75
C SER A 1 -18.90 4.32 2.63
N GLN A 2 -17.90 3.54 2.93
CA GLN A 2 -17.32 2.58 2.01
C GLN A 2 -17.94 1.20 2.24
N ALA A 3 -17.97 0.32 1.24
CA ALA A 3 -18.56 -1.00 1.33
C ALA A 3 -17.48 -2.08 1.27
N VAL A 4 -17.50 -3.00 2.24
CA VAL A 4 -16.69 -4.23 2.24
C VAL A 4 -17.61 -5.38 1.80
N SER A 5 -17.11 -6.29 0.97
CA SER A 5 -17.89 -7.39 0.45
C SER A 5 -17.85 -8.63 1.34
N LEU A 6 -19.02 -9.27 1.54
CA LEU A 6 -19.15 -10.55 2.23
C LEU A 6 -19.84 -11.57 1.31
N PRO A 7 -19.50 -12.89 1.39
CA PRO A 7 -20.14 -13.92 0.59
C PRO A 7 -21.63 -14.12 0.96
N ARG A 8 -22.45 -14.49 -0.03
CA ARG A 8 -23.85 -14.90 0.16
C ARG A 8 -23.92 -16.31 0.76
N GLY A 9 -23.42 -16.48 1.97
CA GLY A 9 -23.57 -17.72 2.72
C GLY A 9 -24.66 -17.56 3.77
N GLY A 10 -25.75 -18.32 3.64
CA GLY A 10 -26.95 -18.15 4.43
C GLY A 10 -26.75 -18.12 5.94
N SER A 11 -27.05 -17.00 6.54
CA SER A 11 -27.47 -16.93 7.94
C SER A 11 -28.87 -16.36 7.99
N HIS A 12 -29.83 -17.19 8.36
CA HIS A 12 -31.17 -16.76 8.68
C HIS A 12 -31.12 -15.91 9.95
N GLY A 13 -31.45 -14.65 9.84
CA GLY A 13 -32.07 -13.88 10.92
C GLY A 13 -31.15 -13.21 11.94
N ILE A 14 -29.89 -12.88 11.64
CA ILE A 14 -29.06 -12.06 12.53
C ILE A 14 -29.17 -10.58 12.12
N PRO A 15 -29.51 -9.65 13.04
CA PRO A 15 -29.55 -8.23 12.72
C PRO A 15 -28.15 -7.73 12.31
N ALA A 16 -28.09 -6.83 11.33
CA ALA A 16 -26.87 -6.36 10.67
C ALA A 16 -25.82 -5.66 11.58
N HIS A 17 -26.11 -5.47 12.86
CA HIS A 17 -25.23 -4.81 13.83
C HIS A 17 -24.46 -5.79 14.74
N GLU A 18 -24.68 -7.11 14.60
CA GLU A 18 -23.96 -8.14 15.36
C GLU A 18 -23.13 -9.09 14.48
N VAL A 19 -22.53 -8.60 13.42
CA VAL A 19 -21.48 -9.37 12.75
C VAL A 19 -20.28 -9.37 13.68
N HIS A 20 -20.02 -10.50 14.34
CA HIS A 20 -18.86 -10.67 15.19
C HIS A 20 -17.59 -10.39 14.38
N THR A 21 -16.60 -9.75 14.99
CA THR A 21 -15.35 -9.37 14.33
C THR A 21 -14.67 -10.59 13.67
N ALA A 22 -14.78 -11.76 14.29
CA ALA A 22 -14.23 -13.02 13.77
C ALA A 22 -14.88 -13.44 12.43
N ASP A 23 -16.21 -13.34 12.33
CA ASP A 23 -16.93 -13.72 11.11
C ASP A 23 -16.61 -12.75 9.96
N ALA A 24 -16.55 -11.45 10.25
CA ALA A 24 -16.19 -10.44 9.25
C ALA A 24 -14.74 -10.63 8.73
N CYS A 25 -13.80 -10.99 9.59
CA CYS A 25 -12.42 -11.27 9.20
C CYS A 25 -12.31 -12.55 8.36
N GLN A 26 -13.05 -13.61 8.71
CA GLN A 26 -13.05 -14.86 7.97
C GLN A 26 -13.69 -14.69 6.58
N ASP A 27 -14.78 -13.96 6.49
CA ASP A 27 -15.45 -13.63 5.22
C ASP A 27 -14.57 -12.73 4.35
N ALA A 28 -13.89 -11.74 4.93
CA ALA A 28 -12.97 -10.86 4.23
C ALA A 28 -11.75 -11.62 3.66
N ALA A 29 -11.20 -12.56 4.40
CA ALA A 29 -10.09 -13.40 3.95
C ALA A 29 -10.45 -14.25 2.71
N THR A 30 -11.70 -14.73 2.61
CA THR A 30 -12.20 -15.48 1.43
C THR A 30 -12.39 -14.62 0.20
N LEU A 31 -12.49 -13.30 0.36
CA LEU A 31 -12.68 -12.33 -0.73
C LEU A 31 -11.42 -11.53 -1.04
N ALA A 32 -10.34 -11.82 -0.34
CA ALA A 32 -9.08 -11.14 -0.54
C ALA A 32 -8.60 -11.24 -2.00
N VAL A 33 -8.02 -10.16 -2.50
CA VAL A 33 -7.47 -10.04 -3.85
C VAL A 33 -5.99 -10.32 -3.80
N SER A 34 -5.51 -11.24 -4.64
CA SER A 34 -4.07 -11.45 -4.82
C SER A 34 -3.50 -10.36 -5.72
N LEU A 35 -2.43 -9.74 -5.28
CA LEU A 35 -1.68 -8.73 -6.02
C LEU A 35 -0.56 -9.37 -6.85
N PRO A 36 -0.06 -8.70 -7.91
CA PRO A 36 1.01 -9.24 -8.75
C PRO A 36 2.32 -9.54 -7.99
N ASP A 37 2.56 -8.82 -6.89
CA ASP A 37 3.72 -8.99 -6.01
C ASP A 37 3.58 -10.17 -5.01
N GLY A 38 2.45 -10.89 -5.05
CA GLY A 38 2.15 -12.03 -4.18
C GLY A 38 1.47 -11.67 -2.87
N HIS A 39 1.30 -10.39 -2.57
CA HIS A 39 0.53 -9.93 -1.41
C HIS A 39 -0.96 -10.12 -1.59
N ILE A 40 -1.69 -10.14 -0.47
CA ILE A 40 -3.14 -10.17 -0.44
C ILE A 40 -3.69 -8.86 0.12
N ALA A 41 -4.73 -8.34 -0.53
CA ALA A 41 -5.36 -7.08 -0.16
C ALA A 41 -6.86 -7.23 0.08
N LEU A 42 -7.43 -6.40 0.94
CA LEU A 42 -8.87 -6.31 1.14
C LEU A 42 -9.50 -5.53 -0.02
N PRO A 43 -10.46 -6.11 -0.78
CA PRO A 43 -11.23 -5.35 -1.75
C PRO A 43 -12.22 -4.44 -1.03
N VAL A 44 -12.15 -3.14 -1.30
CA VAL A 44 -13.02 -2.10 -0.75
C VAL A 44 -13.69 -1.36 -1.89
N PHE A 45 -14.96 -0.99 -1.74
CA PHE A 45 -15.75 -0.41 -2.82
C PHE A 45 -16.34 0.93 -2.42
N THR A 46 -16.32 1.88 -3.35
CA THR A 46 -16.92 3.20 -3.16
C THR A 46 -18.45 3.17 -3.27
N SER A 47 -18.99 2.13 -3.90
CA SER A 47 -20.44 1.93 -4.04
C SER A 47 -20.83 0.46 -4.17
N ALA A 48 -22.10 0.15 -3.91
CA ALA A 48 -22.66 -1.18 -4.16
C ALA A 48 -22.62 -1.57 -5.64
N GLU A 49 -22.76 -0.58 -6.55
CA GLU A 49 -22.67 -0.84 -7.99
C GLU A 49 -21.25 -1.23 -8.40
N ALA A 50 -20.22 -0.58 -7.85
CA ALA A 50 -18.83 -0.94 -8.11
C ALA A 50 -18.55 -2.38 -7.67
N MET A 51 -19.03 -2.77 -6.49
CA MET A 51 -18.92 -4.13 -5.99
C MET A 51 -19.67 -5.15 -6.85
N ASN A 52 -20.92 -4.86 -7.24
CA ASN A 52 -21.72 -5.75 -8.06
C ASN A 52 -21.14 -5.97 -9.47
N ARG A 53 -20.43 -4.97 -10.01
CA ARG A 53 -19.68 -5.13 -11.27
C ARG A 53 -18.48 -6.05 -11.13
N TRP A 54 -17.81 -5.98 -9.99
CA TRP A 54 -16.68 -6.87 -9.69
C TRP A 54 -17.15 -8.31 -9.43
N ARG A 55 -18.14 -8.47 -8.53
CA ARG A 55 -18.73 -9.78 -8.20
C ARG A 55 -20.20 -9.65 -7.82
N SER A 56 -21.08 -10.24 -8.61
CA SER A 56 -22.53 -10.19 -8.38
C SER A 56 -23.04 -11.21 -7.34
N ASP A 57 -22.19 -12.17 -6.96
CA ASP A 57 -22.49 -13.22 -5.98
C ASP A 57 -22.20 -12.81 -4.52
N VAL A 58 -21.65 -11.63 -4.32
CA VAL A 58 -21.33 -11.09 -2.98
C VAL A 58 -22.36 -10.02 -2.55
N ARG A 59 -22.45 -9.80 -1.26
CA ARG A 59 -23.37 -8.81 -0.67
C ARG A 59 -22.60 -7.64 -0.08
N PRO A 60 -22.97 -6.38 -0.38
CA PRO A 60 -22.34 -5.22 0.24
C PRO A 60 -22.68 -5.13 1.74
N VAL A 61 -21.65 -4.88 2.54
CA VAL A 61 -21.79 -4.52 3.95
C VAL A 61 -21.22 -3.12 4.13
N PRO A 62 -22.05 -2.12 4.40
CA PRO A 62 -21.58 -0.78 4.71
C PRO A 62 -20.80 -0.77 6.02
N VAL A 63 -19.58 -0.25 5.99
CA VAL A 63 -18.72 -0.08 7.18
C VAL A 63 -18.05 1.28 7.15
N SER A 64 -17.55 1.74 8.29
CA SER A 64 -16.67 2.91 8.29
C SER A 64 -15.30 2.56 7.69
N PRO A 65 -14.57 3.55 7.14
CA PRO A 65 -13.22 3.34 6.65
C PRO A 65 -12.27 2.74 7.71
N GLU A 66 -12.35 3.22 8.94
CA GLU A 66 -11.53 2.74 10.06
C GLU A 66 -11.81 1.25 10.33
N ARG A 67 -13.09 0.86 10.29
CA ARG A 67 -13.47 -0.54 10.50
C ARG A 67 -12.98 -1.44 9.37
N ALA A 68 -13.09 -1.01 8.13
CA ALA A 68 -12.54 -1.75 6.98
C ALA A 68 -11.02 -1.89 7.09
N ALA A 69 -10.32 -0.83 7.53
CA ALA A 69 -8.88 -0.87 7.75
C ALA A 69 -8.48 -1.86 8.86
N GLN A 70 -9.23 -1.88 9.98
CA GLN A 70 -9.01 -2.86 11.05
C GLN A 70 -9.19 -4.31 10.55
N VAL A 71 -10.19 -4.56 9.70
CA VAL A 71 -10.38 -5.87 9.07
C VAL A 71 -9.19 -6.22 8.17
N ALA A 72 -8.69 -5.27 7.36
CA ALA A 72 -7.52 -5.50 6.53
C ALA A 72 -6.28 -5.83 7.36
N CYS A 73 -6.06 -5.14 8.46
CA CYS A 73 -4.93 -5.41 9.37
C CYS A 73 -4.97 -6.82 9.99
N LEU A 74 -6.15 -7.41 10.15
CA LEU A 74 -6.34 -8.72 10.77
C LEU A 74 -6.39 -9.88 9.77
N SER A 75 -6.80 -9.63 8.53
CA SER A 75 -7.17 -10.69 7.58
C SER A 75 -6.40 -10.67 6.26
N THR A 76 -5.59 -9.64 6.01
CA THR A 76 -4.77 -9.50 4.79
C THR A 76 -3.38 -8.97 5.15
N ASP A 77 -2.58 -8.62 4.14
CA ASP A 77 -1.25 -8.01 4.34
C ASP A 77 -1.32 -6.50 4.66
N GLN A 78 -2.40 -6.05 5.31
CA GLN A 78 -2.64 -4.64 5.66
C GLN A 78 -2.77 -3.73 4.43
N LEU A 79 -3.28 -4.28 3.33
CA LEU A 79 -3.42 -3.61 2.05
C LEU A 79 -4.89 -3.51 1.64
N TRP A 80 -5.23 -2.44 0.93
CA TRP A 80 -6.51 -2.29 0.24
C TRP A 80 -6.33 -2.20 -1.25
N VAL A 81 -7.33 -2.74 -1.97
CA VAL A 81 -7.61 -2.36 -3.35
C VAL A 81 -8.99 -1.71 -3.41
N LEU A 82 -9.03 -0.44 -3.77
CA LEU A 82 -10.26 0.32 -3.92
C LEU A 82 -10.81 0.11 -5.34
N ASP A 83 -12.09 -0.32 -5.40
CA ASP A 83 -12.81 -0.61 -6.64
C ASP A 83 -12.02 -1.53 -7.60
N PRO A 84 -11.66 -2.77 -7.17
CA PRO A 84 -10.94 -3.71 -8.02
C PRO A 84 -11.71 -3.98 -9.33
N GLY A 85 -10.96 -4.12 -10.43
CA GLY A 85 -11.50 -4.27 -11.77
C GLY A 85 -12.03 -2.99 -12.41
N SER A 86 -11.84 -1.82 -11.76
CA SER A 86 -12.21 -0.52 -12.33
C SER A 86 -11.21 0.58 -12.00
N ARG A 87 -11.11 1.03 -10.76
CA ARG A 87 -10.09 2.00 -10.34
C ARG A 87 -8.78 1.33 -10.01
N ASP A 88 -8.84 0.13 -9.43
CA ASP A 88 -7.71 -0.68 -8.99
C ASP A 88 -6.69 0.11 -8.12
N LEU A 89 -7.19 1.08 -7.34
CA LEU A 89 -6.32 1.93 -6.53
C LEU A 89 -5.85 1.17 -5.29
N ARG A 90 -4.57 0.87 -5.24
CA ARG A 90 -3.92 0.28 -4.06
C ARG A 90 -3.69 1.36 -3.00
N LEU A 91 -4.16 1.12 -1.78
CA LEU A 91 -3.74 1.88 -0.61
C LEU A 91 -2.56 1.16 0.04
N PRO A 92 -1.44 1.87 0.28
CA PRO A 92 -0.26 1.29 0.87
C PRO A 92 -0.47 0.94 2.34
N ARG A 93 0.33 0.01 2.84
CA ARG A 93 0.28 -0.51 4.20
C ARG A 93 0.27 0.58 5.28
N PRO A 94 1.16 1.59 5.24
CA PRO A 94 1.15 2.68 6.23
C PRO A 94 -0.17 3.47 6.25
N ALA A 95 -0.80 3.65 5.08
CA ALA A 95 -2.11 4.32 4.99
C ALA A 95 -3.21 3.52 5.66
N VAL A 96 -3.24 2.21 5.43
CA VAL A 96 -4.26 1.32 6.01
C VAL A 96 -4.08 1.20 7.53
N VAL A 97 -2.84 1.11 8.01
CA VAL A 97 -2.52 1.04 9.45
C VAL A 97 -2.92 2.34 10.16
N ALA A 98 -2.55 3.49 9.61
CA ALA A 98 -2.94 4.80 10.16
C ALA A 98 -4.47 4.94 10.23
N LEU A 99 -5.15 4.58 9.16
CA LEU A 99 -6.63 4.63 9.10
C LEU A 99 -7.27 3.68 10.14
N ALA A 100 -6.70 2.50 10.37
CA ALA A 100 -7.18 1.57 11.38
C ALA A 100 -7.05 2.12 12.81
N GLY A 101 -6.03 2.94 13.05
CA GLY A 101 -5.79 3.65 14.32
C GLY A 101 -6.56 4.97 14.44
N GLY A 102 -7.24 5.43 13.38
CA GLY A 102 -7.89 6.74 13.35
C GLY A 102 -6.89 7.88 13.24
N GLU A 103 -5.70 7.63 12.73
CA GLU A 103 -4.62 8.58 12.57
C GLU A 103 -4.61 9.17 11.16
N GLU A 104 -4.03 10.38 11.02
CA GLU A 104 -3.81 10.98 9.71
C GLU A 104 -2.59 10.35 9.05
N TRP A 105 -2.75 9.89 7.81
CA TRP A 105 -1.65 9.42 6.99
C TRP A 105 -1.17 10.51 6.04
N VAL A 106 0.13 10.78 6.08
CA VAL A 106 0.80 11.64 5.11
C VAL A 106 1.61 10.76 4.16
N PRO A 107 1.31 10.77 2.84
CA PRO A 107 2.06 9.99 1.86
C PRO A 107 3.57 10.24 1.95
N SER A 108 4.39 9.19 1.80
CA SER A 108 5.85 9.26 1.96
C SER A 108 6.50 10.35 1.08
N TRP A 109 5.97 10.60 -0.13
CA TRP A 109 6.45 11.67 -1.03
C TRP A 109 6.05 13.10 -0.57
N ARG A 110 5.28 13.25 0.51
CA ARG A 110 4.93 14.54 1.16
C ARG A 110 5.35 14.59 2.62
N ASN A 111 5.86 13.48 3.15
CA ASN A 111 6.27 13.36 4.54
C ASN A 111 7.73 13.82 4.67
N GLU A 112 7.94 15.08 5.02
CA GLU A 112 9.28 15.68 5.13
C GLU A 112 10.22 14.91 6.07
N PRO A 113 9.81 14.49 7.28
CA PRO A 113 10.65 13.66 8.15
C PRO A 113 11.14 12.36 7.48
N VAL A 114 10.24 11.64 6.80
CA VAL A 114 10.59 10.41 6.08
C VAL A 114 11.55 10.71 4.94
N GLN A 115 11.28 11.75 4.15
CA GLN A 115 12.15 12.16 3.05
C GLN A 115 13.55 12.58 3.54
N ALA A 116 13.63 13.30 4.65
CA ALA A 116 14.91 13.73 5.21
C ALA A 116 15.77 12.53 5.62
N GLU A 117 15.17 11.53 6.26
CA GLU A 117 15.87 10.32 6.69
C GLU A 117 16.31 9.48 5.48
N VAL A 118 15.42 9.23 4.51
CA VAL A 118 15.77 8.49 3.28
C VAL A 118 16.87 9.22 2.51
N ARG A 119 16.78 10.54 2.39
CA ARG A 119 17.80 11.36 1.72
C ARG A 119 19.14 11.22 2.39
N ALA A 120 19.20 11.36 3.72
CA ALA A 120 20.44 11.28 4.47
C ALA A 120 21.18 9.94 4.25
N GLN A 121 20.43 8.85 4.21
CA GLN A 121 21.00 7.52 3.98
C GLN A 121 21.44 7.31 2.53
N LEU A 122 20.66 7.77 1.55
CA LEU A 122 21.01 7.65 0.13
C LEU A 122 22.19 8.55 -0.27
N GLU A 123 22.25 9.77 0.27
CA GLU A 123 23.40 10.68 0.05
C GLU A 123 24.69 10.18 0.71
N GLY A 124 24.60 9.23 1.65
CA GLY A 124 25.74 8.51 2.20
C GLY A 124 26.32 7.44 1.27
N VAL A 125 25.64 7.11 0.17
CA VAL A 125 26.13 6.14 -0.83
C VAL A 125 27.11 6.85 -1.78
N ASP A 126 28.28 6.27 -1.97
CA ASP A 126 29.31 6.81 -2.85
C ASP A 126 28.76 7.05 -4.28
N GLY A 127 29.03 8.23 -4.82
CA GLY A 127 28.60 8.64 -6.16
C GLY A 127 27.18 9.23 -6.23
N VAL A 128 26.40 9.21 -5.17
CA VAL A 128 25.09 9.90 -5.12
C VAL A 128 25.32 11.40 -4.94
N THR A 129 24.78 12.21 -5.84
CA THR A 129 24.93 13.68 -5.85
C THR A 129 23.63 14.43 -5.60
N GLY A 130 22.50 13.72 -5.53
CA GLY A 130 21.23 14.33 -5.21
C GLY A 130 20.08 13.32 -5.18
N VAL A 131 19.09 13.60 -4.35
CA VAL A 131 17.91 12.77 -4.15
C VAL A 131 16.66 13.65 -4.18
N ALA A 132 15.64 13.24 -4.94
CA ALA A 132 14.32 13.86 -4.96
C ALA A 132 13.22 12.78 -4.88
N PHE A 133 12.03 13.18 -4.48
CA PHE A 133 10.92 12.28 -4.21
C PHE A 133 9.68 12.69 -4.99
N GLY A 134 8.86 11.71 -5.35
CA GLY A 134 7.57 11.90 -6.00
C GLY A 134 6.66 10.69 -5.80
N PRO A 135 5.39 10.81 -6.21
CA PRO A 135 4.51 9.65 -6.27
C PRO A 135 5.02 8.65 -7.31
N GLY A 136 5.00 7.37 -6.98
CA GLY A 136 5.30 6.30 -7.92
C GLY A 136 4.15 6.04 -8.90
N GLU A 137 4.42 5.33 -9.98
CA GLU A 137 3.40 4.81 -10.88
C GLU A 137 2.94 3.42 -10.42
N ASP A 138 3.89 2.53 -10.14
CA ASP A 138 3.65 1.16 -9.69
C ASP A 138 4.06 0.95 -8.22
N ALA A 139 4.64 1.95 -7.58
CA ALA A 139 5.06 1.96 -6.19
C ALA A 139 4.47 3.15 -5.43
N GLU A 140 4.48 3.11 -4.10
CA GLU A 140 4.08 4.25 -3.27
C GLU A 140 5.03 5.43 -3.45
N LEU A 141 6.33 5.18 -3.33
CA LEU A 141 7.37 6.21 -3.38
C LEU A 141 8.26 6.03 -4.60
N ARG A 142 8.39 7.07 -5.41
CA ARG A 142 9.42 7.18 -6.44
C ARG A 142 10.57 8.02 -5.91
N VAL A 143 11.78 7.45 -5.95
CA VAL A 143 13.01 8.10 -5.53
C VAL A 143 13.87 8.38 -6.77
N PHE A 144 14.03 9.63 -7.10
CA PHE A 144 14.94 10.09 -8.16
C PHE A 144 16.33 10.25 -7.59
N ILE A 145 17.31 9.55 -8.17
CA ILE A 145 18.69 9.55 -7.70
C ILE A 145 19.58 10.07 -8.80
N ARG A 146 20.33 11.14 -8.51
CA ARG A 146 21.38 11.64 -9.39
C ARG A 146 22.69 11.00 -8.99
N ILE A 147 23.34 10.35 -9.94
CA ILE A 147 24.60 9.63 -9.73
C ILE A 147 25.68 10.24 -10.60
N ASP A 148 26.86 10.49 -10.03
CA ASP A 148 28.05 10.91 -10.77
C ASP A 148 28.50 9.78 -11.72
N ALA A 149 28.56 10.09 -13.01
CA ALA A 149 28.96 9.16 -14.04
C ALA A 149 30.44 9.27 -14.44
N ALA A 150 31.22 10.16 -13.80
CA ALA A 150 32.63 10.39 -14.14
C ALA A 150 33.49 9.13 -14.01
N GLY A 151 33.17 8.22 -13.08
CA GLY A 151 33.87 6.95 -12.89
C GLY A 151 33.44 5.83 -13.85
N GLY A 152 32.47 6.08 -14.72
CA GLY A 152 31.98 5.12 -15.71
C GLY A 152 30.93 4.15 -15.22
N ARG A 153 30.56 3.20 -16.09
CA ARG A 153 29.40 2.28 -15.85
C ARG A 153 29.51 1.44 -14.59
N ALA A 154 30.73 0.99 -14.25
CA ALA A 154 30.93 0.13 -13.09
C ALA A 154 30.69 0.87 -11.78
N ASP A 155 31.06 2.13 -11.71
CA ASP A 155 30.86 2.96 -10.52
C ASP A 155 29.37 3.34 -10.37
N VAL A 156 28.70 3.69 -11.46
CA VAL A 156 27.25 3.91 -11.47
C VAL A 156 26.48 2.67 -11.00
N ALA A 157 26.87 1.48 -11.49
CA ALA A 157 26.23 0.23 -11.07
C ALA A 157 26.41 -0.04 -9.57
N ARG A 158 27.60 0.23 -9.03
CA ARG A 158 27.91 0.08 -7.60
C ARG A 158 27.10 1.06 -6.75
N SER A 159 26.98 2.31 -7.18
CA SER A 159 26.14 3.31 -6.49
C SER A 159 24.67 2.90 -6.49
N LEU A 160 24.14 2.40 -7.60
CA LEU A 160 22.75 1.89 -7.68
C LEU A 160 22.52 0.68 -6.76
N GLU A 161 23.45 -0.26 -6.71
CA GLU A 161 23.41 -1.40 -5.81
C GLU A 161 23.42 -0.94 -4.34
N GLY A 162 24.25 0.04 -4.00
CA GLY A 162 24.26 0.68 -2.69
C GLY A 162 22.91 1.32 -2.33
N CYS A 163 22.31 2.05 -3.27
CA CYS A 163 20.98 2.65 -3.07
C CYS A 163 19.89 1.59 -2.89
N GLN A 164 19.94 0.50 -3.67
CA GLN A 164 19.01 -0.62 -3.50
C GLN A 164 19.15 -1.26 -2.11
N HIS A 165 20.39 -1.44 -1.65
CA HIS A 165 20.66 -1.99 -0.31
C HIS A 165 20.10 -1.10 0.80
N VAL A 166 20.21 0.22 0.70
CA VAL A 166 19.59 1.17 1.64
C VAL A 166 18.07 1.00 1.65
N MET A 167 17.43 0.89 0.48
CA MET A 167 15.97 0.87 0.39
C MET A 167 15.31 -0.46 0.76
N VAL A 168 16.07 -1.56 0.85
CA VAL A 168 15.54 -2.85 1.37
C VAL A 168 15.65 -2.96 2.89
N ASN A 169 16.06 -1.91 3.60
CA ASN A 169 16.14 -1.91 5.06
C ASN A 169 14.73 -2.11 5.66
N PRO A 170 14.54 -3.13 6.52
CA PRO A 170 13.25 -3.40 7.17
C PRO A 170 12.68 -2.22 7.97
N ALA A 171 13.52 -1.30 8.44
CA ALA A 171 13.08 -0.11 9.16
C ALA A 171 12.15 0.81 8.34
N TRP A 172 12.16 0.69 7.00
CA TRP A 172 11.24 1.45 6.14
C TRP A 172 9.83 0.85 6.07
N GLY A 173 9.65 -0.42 6.43
CA GLY A 173 8.40 -1.16 6.21
C GLY A 173 7.16 -0.55 6.86
N ASP A 174 7.32 0.17 7.97
CA ASP A 174 6.23 0.88 8.66
C ASP A 174 5.95 2.28 8.07
N LEU A 175 6.87 2.81 7.26
CA LEU A 175 6.81 4.18 6.73
C LEU A 175 6.54 4.22 5.23
N ILE A 176 7.03 3.23 4.49
CA ILE A 176 6.97 3.14 3.03
C ILE A 176 6.64 1.70 2.65
N ASP A 177 5.58 1.49 1.89
CA ASP A 177 5.16 0.14 1.48
C ASP A 177 6.00 -0.37 0.30
N THR A 178 6.12 0.43 -0.75
CA THR A 178 6.84 0.07 -1.98
C THR A 178 7.63 1.25 -2.52
N VAL A 179 8.81 0.96 -3.08
CA VAL A 179 9.73 1.99 -3.62
C VAL A 179 10.17 1.62 -5.03
N GLU A 180 10.19 2.60 -5.90
CA GLU A 180 10.90 2.53 -7.19
C GLU A 180 12.07 3.53 -7.21
N LEU A 181 13.24 3.05 -7.65
CA LEU A 181 14.43 3.86 -7.80
C LEU A 181 14.59 4.29 -9.27
N CYS A 182 14.63 5.60 -9.50
CA CYS A 182 14.76 6.21 -10.81
C CYS A 182 16.11 6.93 -10.92
N PRO A 183 17.14 6.28 -11.48
CA PRO A 183 18.42 6.95 -11.70
C PRO A 183 18.28 8.02 -12.78
N LEU A 184 18.79 9.21 -12.48
CA LEU A 184 18.87 10.32 -13.41
C LEU A 184 20.33 10.50 -13.86
N PRO A 185 20.57 10.83 -15.13
CA PRO A 185 21.90 11.23 -15.56
C PRO A 185 22.33 12.50 -14.82
N ALA A 186 23.60 12.52 -14.41
CA ALA A 186 24.23 13.68 -13.78
C ALA A 186 24.41 14.83 -14.78
#